data_619a4088bf6501443893f3cc4a14ae0f
#
_entry.id   619a4088bf6501443893f3cc4a14ae0f
#
_cell.length_a   1.000
_cell.length_b   1.000
_cell.length_c   1.000
_cell.angle_alpha   90.00
_cell.angle_beta   90.00
_cell.angle_gamma   90.00
#
_symmetry.space_group_name_H-M   'P 1'
#
loop_
_entity.id
_entity.type
_entity.pdbx_description
1 polymer ?
#
loop_
_entity_poly.entity_id
_entity_poly.type
_entity_poly.pdbx_seq_one_letter_code
_entity_poly.pdbx_strand_id
1 'polypeptide(L)'
;NRVVHIPKANEKNQIIDEIIKIRQIINNVADRNDPNIVMDLASMPETPVISIHPYESMEEHEHLLGKLYENKDFLTQADKVFSHLVRPITFWMQEIIEPIEGITVDDKPQFLLTNVWKAARGKRWELVDMLREGRAKKEGVKPALSVNITGDFDLVFMRLPLRSLSEFTFFLKDVPNISKMGEIALSHNRHIANIIHY
;
A
#
# COMPACT_ATOMS: atom_id res chain seq x y z
N ASN A 1 6.84 0.21 4.08
CA ASN A 1 5.83 0.00 5.14
C ASN A 1 4.44 0.39 4.67
N ARG A 2 3.46 -0.39 5.08
CA ARG A 2 2.03 -0.11 4.94
C ARG A 2 1.41 -0.01 6.32
N VAL A 3 0.81 1.13 6.62
CA VAL A 3 0.13 1.38 7.91
C VAL A 3 -1.36 1.48 7.66
N VAL A 4 -2.15 0.78 8.46
CA VAL A 4 -3.61 0.76 8.39
C VAL A 4 -4.18 1.43 9.62
N HIS A 5 -4.99 2.45 9.40
CA HIS A 5 -5.67 3.26 10.40
C HIS A 5 -7.18 3.01 10.31
N ILE A 6 -7.81 2.62 11.41
CA ILE A 6 -9.27 2.48 11.48
C ILE A 6 -9.81 3.69 12.24
N PRO A 7 -10.42 4.67 11.55
CA PRO A 7 -10.93 5.88 12.18
C PRO A 7 -12.13 5.58 13.09
N LYS A 8 -12.33 6.42 14.11
CA LYS A 8 -13.60 6.50 14.82
C LYS A 8 -14.69 7.02 13.86
N ALA A 9 -15.93 6.70 14.16
CA ALA A 9 -17.07 7.19 13.39
C ALA A 9 -17.00 8.72 13.24
N ASN A 10 -17.19 9.21 12.01
CA ASN A 10 -17.16 10.61 11.62
C ASN A 10 -15.82 11.36 11.78
N GLU A 11 -14.71 10.67 12.13
CA GLU A 11 -13.38 11.30 12.29
C GLU A 11 -12.41 11.02 11.13
N LYS A 12 -12.92 10.45 10.03
CA LYS A 12 -12.09 10.03 8.90
C LYS A 12 -11.31 11.17 8.24
N ASN A 13 -11.93 12.32 8.05
CA ASN A 13 -11.25 13.46 7.44
C ASN A 13 -10.18 14.03 8.38
N GLN A 14 -10.48 14.12 9.68
CA GLN A 14 -9.50 14.57 10.67
C GLN A 14 -8.27 13.66 10.69
N ILE A 15 -8.47 12.35 10.68
CA ILE A 15 -7.33 11.42 10.68
C ILE A 15 -6.50 11.52 9.39
N ILE A 16 -7.13 11.74 8.24
CA ILE A 16 -6.41 11.97 6.98
C ILE A 16 -5.51 13.20 7.12
N ASP A 17 -6.04 14.32 7.62
CA ASP A 17 -5.28 15.54 7.82
C ASP A 17 -4.10 15.35 8.80
N GLU A 18 -4.32 14.60 9.88
CA GLU A 18 -3.26 14.33 10.85
C GLU A 18 -2.20 13.34 10.30
N ILE A 19 -2.60 12.37 9.47
CA ILE A 19 -1.67 11.48 8.77
C ILE A 19 -0.80 12.27 7.79
N ILE A 20 -1.36 13.25 7.09
CA ILE A 20 -0.61 14.11 6.18
C ILE A 20 0.46 14.90 6.93
N LYS A 21 0.09 15.51 8.06
CA LYS A 21 1.04 16.24 8.90
C LYS A 21 2.18 15.35 9.41
N ILE A 22 1.85 14.13 9.86
CA ILE A 22 2.89 13.19 10.32
C ILE A 22 3.82 12.78 9.16
N ARG A 23 3.29 12.63 7.95
CA ARG A 23 4.09 12.37 6.75
C ARG A 23 5.05 13.52 6.44
N GLN A 24 4.61 14.76 6.55
CA GLN A 24 5.48 15.93 6.37
C GLN A 24 6.62 15.95 7.39
N ILE A 25 6.33 15.61 8.65
CA ILE A 25 7.37 15.49 9.69
C ILE A 25 8.37 14.38 9.33
N ILE A 26 7.88 13.21 8.89
CA ILE A 26 8.72 12.09 8.47
C ILE A 26 9.64 12.50 7.32
N ASN A 27 9.10 13.16 6.29
CA ASN A 27 9.88 13.65 5.16
C ASN A 27 10.96 14.65 5.58
N ASN A 28 10.64 15.58 6.46
CA ASN A 28 11.60 16.55 6.99
C ASN A 28 12.72 15.88 7.80
N VAL A 29 12.39 14.90 8.64
CA VAL A 29 13.37 14.15 9.45
C VAL A 29 14.24 13.26 8.57
N ALA A 30 13.69 12.72 7.50
CA ALA A 30 14.40 11.88 6.54
C ALA A 30 15.18 12.66 5.48
N ASP A 31 15.03 14.00 5.43
CA ASP A 31 15.54 14.86 4.35
C ASP A 31 15.11 14.36 2.96
N ARG A 32 13.82 14.07 2.84
CA ARG A 32 13.19 13.52 1.63
C ARG A 32 12.05 14.39 1.15
N ASN A 33 11.77 14.24 -0.13
CA ASN A 33 10.62 14.87 -0.78
C ASN A 33 9.68 13.79 -1.34
N ASP A 34 9.47 12.73 -0.59
CA ASP A 34 8.60 11.64 -0.99
C ASP A 34 7.15 12.12 -1.08
N PRO A 35 6.42 11.76 -2.13
CA PRO A 35 5.02 12.09 -2.23
C PRO A 35 4.24 11.45 -1.08
N ASN A 36 3.37 12.22 -0.47
CA ASN A 36 2.47 11.71 0.57
C ASN A 36 1.35 10.91 -0.10
N ILE A 37 1.43 9.59 -0.04
CA ILE A 37 0.38 8.72 -0.55
C ILE A 37 -0.44 8.23 0.64
N VAL A 38 -1.62 8.82 0.78
CA VAL A 38 -2.66 8.38 1.71
C VAL A 38 -3.79 7.80 0.88
N MET A 39 -4.29 6.64 1.25
CA MET A 39 -5.33 5.95 0.51
C MET A 39 -6.57 5.78 1.36
N ASP A 40 -7.70 6.14 0.79
CA ASP A 40 -9.01 5.89 1.35
C ASP A 40 -9.68 4.70 0.65
N LEU A 41 -9.90 3.61 1.38
CA LEU A 41 -10.64 2.47 0.88
C LEU A 41 -12.15 2.79 0.91
N ALA A 42 -12.73 2.94 -0.30
CA ALA A 42 -14.17 2.95 -0.54
C ALA A 42 -15.00 4.13 -0.01
N SER A 43 -14.42 5.26 0.35
CA SER A 43 -15.15 6.51 0.69
C SER A 43 -16.25 6.38 1.76
N MET A 44 -16.33 5.26 2.48
CA MET A 44 -17.27 5.08 3.60
C MET A 44 -16.68 5.55 4.92
N PRO A 45 -17.45 6.07 5.87
CA PRO A 45 -16.95 6.68 7.10
C PRO A 45 -16.05 5.78 7.95
N GLU A 46 -16.30 4.47 7.95
CA GLU A 46 -15.60 3.50 8.81
C GLU A 46 -14.55 2.66 8.06
N THR A 47 -14.28 2.98 6.80
CA THR A 47 -13.27 2.24 6.03
C THR A 47 -11.86 2.65 6.41
N PRO A 48 -10.90 1.72 6.36
CA PRO A 48 -9.52 2.01 6.71
C PRO A 48 -8.90 3.10 5.84
N VAL A 49 -8.14 3.98 6.46
CA VAL A 49 -7.18 4.85 5.80
C VAL A 49 -5.83 4.14 5.81
N ILE A 50 -5.13 4.14 4.68
CA ILE A 50 -3.84 3.47 4.53
C ILE A 50 -2.80 4.49 4.14
N SER A 51 -1.69 4.51 4.84
CA SER A 51 -0.50 5.24 4.42
C SER A 51 0.62 4.28 4.01
N ILE A 52 1.38 4.65 2.97
CA ILE A 52 2.51 3.88 2.47
C ILE A 52 3.78 4.69 2.66
N HIS A 53 4.81 4.05 3.19
CA HIS A 53 6.11 4.63 3.46
C HIS A 53 7.17 3.77 2.77
N PRO A 54 7.73 4.22 1.62
CA PRO A 54 8.81 3.52 0.95
C PRO A 54 10.12 3.69 1.73
N TYR A 55 10.99 2.70 1.64
CA TYR A 55 12.37 2.70 2.14
C TYR A 55 13.23 1.93 1.15
N GLU A 56 14.46 2.35 0.98
CA GLU A 56 15.40 1.66 0.10
C GLU A 56 15.99 0.42 0.76
N SER A 57 16.13 0.45 2.10
CA SER A 57 16.67 -0.67 2.87
C SER A 57 16.09 -0.74 4.28
N MET A 58 16.32 -1.86 4.97
CA MET A 58 15.98 -2.02 6.40
C MET A 58 16.83 -1.13 7.29
N GLU A 59 18.09 -0.90 6.93
CA GLU A 59 19.00 -0.01 7.68
C GLU A 59 18.51 1.43 7.65
N GLU A 60 18.06 1.87 6.49
CA GLU A 60 17.43 3.19 6.35
C GLU A 60 16.20 3.32 7.22
N HIS A 61 15.34 2.30 7.20
CA HIS A 61 14.14 2.28 8.04
C HIS A 61 14.48 2.35 9.53
N GLU A 62 15.47 1.55 9.99
CA GLU A 62 15.93 1.54 11.38
C GLU A 62 16.51 2.89 11.79
N HIS A 63 17.36 3.47 10.94
CA HIS A 63 17.95 4.79 11.20
C HIS A 63 16.88 5.89 11.31
N LEU A 64 15.90 5.88 10.40
CA LEU A 64 14.81 6.85 10.46
C LEU A 64 13.94 6.64 11.71
N LEU A 65 13.62 5.41 12.09
CA LEU A 65 12.88 5.14 13.32
C LEU A 65 13.58 5.71 14.55
N GLY A 66 14.92 5.56 14.65
CA GLY A 66 15.70 6.14 15.75
C GLY A 66 15.50 7.66 15.83
N LYS A 67 15.63 8.37 14.70
CA LYS A 67 15.41 9.82 14.63
C LYS A 67 13.97 10.22 14.98
N LEU A 68 12.98 9.46 14.54
CA LEU A 68 11.57 9.77 14.79
C LEU A 68 11.20 9.61 16.25
N TYR A 69 11.73 8.60 16.96
CA TYR A 69 11.48 8.42 18.39
C TYR A 69 12.11 9.50 19.26
N GLU A 70 13.10 10.22 18.78
CA GLU A 70 13.71 11.37 19.44
C GLU A 70 13.02 12.71 19.08
N ASN A 71 12.19 12.71 18.03
CA ASN A 71 11.53 13.91 17.52
C ASN A 71 10.21 14.16 18.23
N LYS A 72 10.14 15.24 19.03
CA LYS A 72 8.97 15.61 19.83
C LYS A 72 7.74 15.95 18.99
N ASP A 73 7.94 16.56 17.82
CA ASP A 73 6.83 16.93 16.94
C ASP A 73 6.21 15.66 16.33
N PHE A 74 7.03 14.69 15.97
CA PHE A 74 6.56 13.38 15.52
C PHE A 74 5.74 12.67 16.60
N LEU A 75 6.24 12.59 17.83
CA LEU A 75 5.53 11.93 18.94
C LEU A 75 4.21 12.63 19.25
N THR A 76 4.22 13.96 19.31
CA THR A 76 2.98 14.74 19.54
C THR A 76 1.97 14.53 18.42
N GLN A 77 2.43 14.47 17.16
CA GLN A 77 1.55 14.26 16.02
C GLN A 77 1.04 12.81 15.94
N ALA A 78 1.86 11.83 16.33
CA ALA A 78 1.44 10.44 16.45
C ALA A 78 0.32 10.25 17.48
N ASP A 79 0.42 10.90 18.64
CA ASP A 79 -0.63 10.88 19.67
C ASP A 79 -1.96 11.44 19.14
N LYS A 80 -1.92 12.50 18.32
CA LYS A 80 -3.14 13.02 17.67
C LYS A 80 -3.73 11.99 16.72
N VAL A 81 -2.92 11.36 15.86
CA VAL A 81 -3.40 10.28 14.97
C VAL A 81 -4.04 9.16 15.79
N PHE A 82 -3.38 8.71 16.88
CA PHE A 82 -3.91 7.63 17.72
C PHE A 82 -5.23 8.02 18.42
N SER A 83 -5.41 9.28 18.79
CA SER A 83 -6.64 9.76 19.43
C SER A 83 -7.89 9.60 18.56
N HIS A 84 -7.73 9.55 17.24
CA HIS A 84 -8.81 9.38 16.25
C HIS A 84 -9.06 7.92 15.85
N LEU A 85 -8.32 6.96 16.40
CA LEU A 85 -8.44 5.55 16.05
C LEU A 85 -9.36 4.78 16.98
N VAL A 86 -10.09 3.80 16.42
CA VAL A 86 -10.89 2.84 17.20
C VAL A 86 -9.97 1.80 17.88
N ARG A 87 -8.85 1.48 17.23
CA ARG A 87 -7.87 0.48 17.70
C ARG A 87 -6.46 0.87 17.26
N PRO A 88 -5.43 0.29 17.89
CA PRO A 88 -4.05 0.52 17.46
C PRO A 88 -3.85 0.28 15.97
N ILE A 89 -2.90 1.01 15.39
CA ILE A 89 -2.52 0.83 13.99
C ILE A 89 -2.02 -0.58 13.74
N THR A 90 -2.29 -1.07 12.55
CA THR A 90 -1.66 -2.30 12.04
C THR A 90 -0.70 -1.89 10.94
N PHE A 91 0.54 -2.35 11.02
CA PHE A 91 1.50 -2.11 9.96
C PHE A 91 2.10 -3.42 9.45
N TRP A 92 2.40 -3.43 8.17
CA TRP A 92 3.11 -4.53 7.52
C TRP A 92 4.29 -3.98 6.73
N MET A 93 5.40 -4.65 6.85
CA MET A 93 6.54 -4.45 5.98
C MET A 93 6.39 -5.36 4.77
N GLN A 94 6.68 -4.81 3.61
CA GLN A 94 6.60 -5.51 2.34
C GLN A 94 7.88 -5.29 1.55
N GLU A 95 8.37 -6.34 0.95
CA GLU A 95 9.44 -6.29 -0.04
C GLU A 95 8.81 -6.07 -1.42
N ILE A 96 9.29 -5.08 -2.15
CA ILE A 96 8.91 -4.84 -3.53
C ILE A 96 9.80 -5.72 -4.41
N ILE A 97 9.19 -6.73 -5.03
CA ILE A 97 9.87 -7.65 -5.95
C ILE A 97 10.01 -7.02 -7.34
N GLU A 98 8.94 -6.34 -7.78
CA GLU A 98 8.91 -5.61 -9.06
C GLU A 98 8.27 -4.24 -8.80
N PRO A 99 8.92 -3.13 -9.16
CA PRO A 99 8.34 -1.80 -9.02
C PRO A 99 7.25 -1.53 -10.05
N ILE A 100 6.50 -0.45 -9.85
CA ILE A 100 5.58 0.07 -10.87
C ILE A 100 6.39 0.58 -12.05
N GLU A 101 5.92 0.30 -13.28
CA GLU A 101 6.49 0.83 -14.51
C GLU A 101 5.41 1.51 -15.36
N GLY A 102 5.80 2.52 -16.13
CA GLY A 102 4.95 3.18 -17.11
C GLY A 102 3.98 4.23 -16.55
N ILE A 103 4.07 4.54 -15.25
CA ILE A 103 3.36 5.64 -14.59
C ILE A 103 4.21 6.16 -13.43
N THR A 104 4.20 7.45 -13.23
CA THR A 104 4.91 8.14 -12.15
C THR A 104 3.93 8.87 -11.24
N VAL A 105 4.42 9.44 -10.14
CA VAL A 105 3.62 10.29 -9.24
C VAL A 105 3.14 11.55 -9.94
N ASP A 106 3.94 12.09 -10.86
CA ASP A 106 3.59 13.30 -11.64
C ASP A 106 2.38 13.07 -12.56
N ASP A 107 2.10 11.82 -12.92
CA ASP A 107 0.87 11.44 -13.64
C ASP A 107 -0.40 11.57 -12.78
N LYS A 108 -0.26 11.80 -11.46
CA LYS A 108 -1.32 11.96 -10.45
C LYS A 108 -2.40 10.90 -10.55
N PRO A 109 -2.06 9.62 -10.41
CA PRO A 109 -3.07 8.55 -10.41
C PRO A 109 -4.08 8.80 -9.29
N GLN A 110 -5.36 8.62 -9.60
CA GLN A 110 -6.46 8.88 -8.66
C GLN A 110 -6.82 7.67 -7.82
N PHE A 111 -6.52 6.48 -8.33
CA PHE A 111 -6.91 5.23 -7.67
C PHE A 111 -5.74 4.26 -7.63
N LEU A 112 -5.76 3.40 -6.61
CA LEU A 112 -4.86 2.25 -6.52
C LEU A 112 -5.70 0.97 -6.48
N LEU A 113 -5.59 0.17 -7.55
CA LEU A 113 -6.11 -1.18 -7.58
C LEU A 113 -5.11 -2.10 -6.89
N THR A 114 -5.53 -2.79 -5.84
CA THR A 114 -4.71 -3.78 -5.14
C THR A 114 -5.37 -5.15 -5.27
N ASN A 115 -4.67 -6.08 -5.86
CA ASN A 115 -4.99 -7.50 -5.80
C ASN A 115 -4.14 -8.14 -4.69
N VAL A 116 -4.79 -8.91 -3.84
CA VAL A 116 -4.15 -9.64 -2.74
C VAL A 116 -4.44 -11.11 -2.93
N TRP A 117 -3.41 -11.91 -3.08
CA TRP A 117 -3.50 -13.36 -3.11
C TRP A 117 -2.92 -13.93 -1.82
N LYS A 118 -3.56 -14.96 -1.30
CA LYS A 118 -2.98 -15.81 -0.27
C LYS A 118 -2.51 -17.09 -0.95
N ALA A 119 -1.21 -17.29 -0.98
CA ALA A 119 -0.62 -18.52 -1.52
C ALA A 119 -0.94 -19.71 -0.60
N ALA A 120 -1.03 -20.90 -1.17
CA ALA A 120 -0.96 -22.14 -0.42
C ALA A 120 0.41 -22.24 0.28
N ARG A 121 0.44 -22.91 1.42
CA ARG A 121 1.67 -23.04 2.23
C ARG A 121 2.82 -23.58 1.42
N GLY A 122 3.93 -22.85 1.41
CA GLY A 122 5.13 -23.18 0.64
C GLY A 122 5.07 -22.83 -0.86
N LYS A 123 3.95 -22.26 -1.34
CA LYS A 123 3.74 -21.93 -2.76
C LYS A 123 3.89 -20.44 -3.09
N ARG A 124 4.34 -19.63 -2.11
CA ARG A 124 4.45 -18.17 -2.30
C ARG A 124 5.29 -17.79 -3.51
N TRP A 125 6.48 -18.36 -3.64
CA TRP A 125 7.39 -18.01 -4.74
C TRP A 125 6.92 -18.52 -6.09
N GLU A 126 6.26 -19.69 -6.15
CA GLU A 126 5.61 -20.18 -7.37
C GLU A 126 4.50 -19.23 -7.84
N LEU A 127 3.72 -18.68 -6.89
CA LEU A 127 2.72 -17.66 -7.18
C LEU A 127 3.37 -16.33 -7.64
N VAL A 128 4.46 -15.89 -7.01
CA VAL A 128 5.22 -14.71 -7.41
C VAL A 128 5.72 -14.86 -8.85
N ASP A 129 6.32 -15.98 -9.20
CA ASP A 129 6.86 -16.23 -10.54
C ASP A 129 5.74 -16.21 -11.59
N MET A 130 4.61 -16.84 -11.31
CA MET A 130 3.45 -16.80 -12.22
C MET A 130 2.90 -15.40 -12.42
N LEU A 131 2.80 -14.60 -11.33
CA LEU A 131 2.34 -13.21 -11.42
C LEU A 131 3.36 -12.32 -12.14
N ARG A 132 4.67 -12.58 -11.98
CA ARG A 132 5.76 -11.91 -12.70
C ARG A 132 5.68 -12.19 -14.21
N GLU A 133 5.44 -13.44 -14.60
CA GLU A 133 5.24 -13.80 -16.01
C GLU A 133 4.02 -13.09 -16.61
N GLY A 134 2.91 -13.04 -15.87
CA GLY A 134 1.71 -12.32 -16.31
C GLY A 134 1.96 -10.82 -16.44
N ARG A 135 2.71 -10.22 -15.49
CA ARG A 135 3.12 -8.82 -15.52
C ARG A 135 4.02 -8.52 -16.74
N ALA A 136 4.97 -9.37 -17.04
CA ALA A 136 5.91 -9.18 -18.15
C ALA A 136 5.22 -9.11 -19.54
N LYS A 137 4.08 -9.78 -19.68
CA LYS A 137 3.27 -9.77 -20.92
C LYS A 137 2.39 -8.53 -21.08
N LYS A 138 2.27 -7.70 -20.03
CA LYS A 138 1.45 -6.48 -20.08
C LYS A 138 2.16 -5.37 -20.83
N GLU A 139 1.39 -4.71 -21.72
CA GLU A 139 1.77 -3.45 -22.33
C GLU A 139 1.34 -2.27 -21.45
N GLY A 140 2.03 -1.13 -21.59
CA GLY A 140 1.72 0.09 -20.84
C GLY A 140 2.11 0.02 -19.37
N VAL A 141 1.18 0.40 -18.47
CA VAL A 141 1.45 0.43 -17.02
C VAL A 141 1.54 -0.98 -16.46
N LYS A 142 2.68 -1.29 -15.85
CA LYS A 142 2.89 -2.56 -15.16
C LYS A 142 2.75 -2.39 -13.65
N PRO A 143 1.96 -3.25 -12.98
CA PRO A 143 1.74 -3.17 -11.54
C PRO A 143 3.00 -3.48 -10.73
N ALA A 144 3.11 -2.90 -9.53
CA ALA A 144 4.07 -3.38 -8.54
C ALA A 144 3.70 -4.79 -8.09
N LEU A 145 4.70 -5.63 -7.86
CA LEU A 145 4.59 -6.94 -7.22
C LEU A 145 5.35 -6.91 -5.91
N SER A 146 4.71 -7.26 -4.81
CA SER A 146 5.33 -7.26 -3.49
C SER A 146 4.84 -8.42 -2.62
N VAL A 147 5.63 -8.77 -1.61
CA VAL A 147 5.35 -9.80 -0.63
C VAL A 147 5.48 -9.27 0.79
N ASN A 148 4.73 -9.82 1.73
CA ASN A 148 4.92 -9.50 3.13
C ASN A 148 6.25 -10.08 3.67
N ILE A 149 6.97 -9.27 4.44
CA ILE A 149 8.11 -9.69 5.26
C ILE A 149 7.77 -9.67 6.76
N THR A 150 6.62 -9.13 7.13
CA THR A 150 6.03 -9.27 8.47
C THR A 150 4.55 -9.67 8.38
N GLY A 151 4.03 -10.31 9.42
CA GLY A 151 2.65 -10.77 9.46
C GLY A 151 2.41 -12.06 8.65
N ASP A 152 1.40 -12.10 7.81
CA ASP A 152 1.09 -13.28 6.98
C ASP A 152 2.05 -13.34 5.78
N PHE A 153 3.04 -14.23 5.86
CA PHE A 153 4.07 -14.40 4.84
C PHE A 153 3.56 -14.98 3.51
N ASP A 154 2.38 -15.59 3.51
CA ASP A 154 1.82 -16.19 2.30
C ASP A 154 1.06 -15.17 1.43
N LEU A 155 1.00 -13.89 1.86
CA LEU A 155 0.36 -12.84 1.08
C LEU A 155 1.29 -12.27 0.01
N VAL A 156 0.74 -12.21 -1.21
CA VAL A 156 1.36 -11.60 -2.40
C VAL A 156 0.44 -10.49 -2.89
N PHE A 157 1.01 -9.34 -3.21
CA PHE A 157 0.28 -8.15 -3.62
C PHE A 157 0.68 -7.71 -5.01
N MET A 158 -0.31 -7.33 -5.80
CA MET A 158 -0.09 -6.65 -7.08
C MET A 158 -0.86 -5.35 -7.07
N ARG A 159 -0.17 -4.22 -7.23
CA ARG A 159 -0.74 -2.88 -7.14
C ARG A 159 -0.59 -2.14 -8.45
N LEU A 160 -1.70 -1.64 -8.95
CA LEU A 160 -1.78 -0.90 -10.19
C LEU A 160 -2.39 0.48 -9.94
N PRO A 161 -1.63 1.56 -10.10
CA PRO A 161 -2.19 2.90 -10.09
C PRO A 161 -3.04 3.11 -11.35
N LEU A 162 -4.18 3.78 -11.18
CA LEU A 162 -5.13 4.10 -12.24
C LEU A 162 -5.41 5.60 -12.23
N ARG A 163 -5.49 6.22 -13.42
CA ARG A 163 -5.91 7.62 -13.58
C ARG A 163 -7.42 7.78 -13.44
N SER A 164 -8.17 6.73 -13.80
CA SER A 164 -9.63 6.70 -13.68
C SER A 164 -10.14 5.29 -13.44
N LEU A 165 -11.36 5.16 -12.92
CA LEU A 165 -12.02 3.87 -12.77
C LEU A 165 -12.34 3.20 -14.11
N SER A 166 -12.43 3.95 -15.21
CA SER A 166 -12.66 3.38 -16.53
C SER A 166 -11.50 2.50 -16.99
N GLU A 167 -10.26 2.79 -16.57
CA GLU A 167 -9.10 1.95 -16.83
C GLU A 167 -9.24 0.56 -16.19
N PHE A 168 -9.99 0.45 -15.09
CA PHE A 168 -10.23 -0.83 -14.42
C PHE A 168 -10.97 -1.84 -15.29
N THR A 169 -11.88 -1.39 -16.16
CA THR A 169 -12.65 -2.30 -17.02
C THR A 169 -11.79 -3.07 -18.01
N PHE A 170 -10.65 -2.51 -18.42
CA PHE A 170 -9.70 -3.20 -19.29
C PHE A 170 -9.01 -4.37 -18.56
N PHE A 171 -8.75 -4.22 -17.26
CA PHE A 171 -8.07 -5.26 -16.46
C PHE A 171 -8.98 -6.42 -16.06
N LEU A 172 -10.30 -6.28 -16.16
CA LEU A 172 -11.25 -7.37 -15.91
C LEU A 172 -11.22 -8.41 -17.02
N LYS A 173 -10.82 -8.03 -18.24
CA LYS A 173 -10.77 -8.92 -19.41
C LYS A 173 -9.53 -9.79 -19.44
N ASP A 174 -8.45 -9.36 -18.78
CA ASP A 174 -7.14 -10.03 -18.80
C ASP A 174 -6.90 -10.88 -17.52
N VAL A 175 -7.91 -11.54 -16.99
CA VAL A 175 -7.71 -12.43 -15.86
C VAL A 175 -6.88 -13.64 -16.33
N PRO A 176 -5.65 -13.83 -15.81
CA PRO A 176 -4.84 -14.98 -16.18
C PRO A 176 -5.58 -16.27 -15.84
N ASN A 177 -5.25 -17.32 -16.57
CA ASN A 177 -5.87 -18.64 -16.51
C ASN A 177 -6.10 -19.12 -15.07
N ILE A 178 -7.33 -18.93 -14.58
CA ILE A 178 -7.76 -19.10 -13.18
C ILE A 178 -7.54 -20.55 -12.70
N SER A 179 -7.48 -21.52 -13.64
CA SER A 179 -7.33 -22.94 -13.30
C SER A 179 -5.99 -23.25 -12.62
N LYS A 180 -4.88 -22.70 -13.12
CA LYS A 180 -3.55 -22.86 -12.49
C LYS A 180 -3.42 -22.09 -11.18
N MET A 181 -4.06 -20.93 -11.07
CA MET A 181 -4.04 -20.15 -9.83
C MET A 181 -4.75 -20.85 -8.68
N GLY A 182 -5.81 -21.62 -8.97
CA GLY A 182 -6.56 -22.35 -7.95
C GLY A 182 -5.76 -23.44 -7.21
N GLU A 183 -4.66 -23.91 -7.80
CA GLU A 183 -3.78 -24.93 -7.19
C GLU A 183 -2.74 -24.30 -6.24
N ILE A 184 -2.37 -23.03 -6.46
CA ILE A 184 -1.29 -22.36 -5.74
C ILE A 184 -1.76 -21.18 -4.90
N ALA A 185 -2.98 -20.66 -5.13
CA ALA A 185 -3.58 -19.59 -4.35
C ALA A 185 -4.85 -20.06 -3.63
N LEU A 186 -4.88 -19.90 -2.31
CA LEU A 186 -6.04 -20.24 -1.46
C LEU A 186 -7.16 -19.21 -1.57
N SER A 187 -6.83 -17.94 -1.79
CA SER A 187 -7.80 -16.87 -1.95
C SER A 187 -7.23 -15.73 -2.78
N HIS A 188 -8.15 -14.97 -3.37
CA HIS A 188 -7.86 -13.73 -4.08
C HIS A 188 -8.89 -12.67 -3.68
N ASN A 189 -8.40 -11.54 -3.21
CA ASN A 189 -9.21 -10.37 -2.90
C ASN A 189 -8.74 -9.19 -3.73
N ARG A 190 -9.67 -8.30 -4.07
CA ARG A 190 -9.39 -7.10 -4.85
C ARG A 190 -10.00 -5.90 -4.17
N HIS A 191 -9.19 -4.83 -4.07
CA HIS A 191 -9.59 -3.57 -3.47
C HIS A 191 -9.22 -2.42 -4.40
N ILE A 192 -10.07 -1.39 -4.40
CA ILE A 192 -9.77 -0.11 -5.04
C ILE A 192 -9.77 0.94 -3.93
N ALA A 193 -8.73 1.74 -3.89
CA ALA A 193 -8.61 2.86 -2.97
C ALA A 193 -8.48 4.17 -3.75
N ASN A 194 -9.07 5.24 -3.24
CA ASN A 194 -8.78 6.59 -3.70
C ASN A 194 -7.38 6.99 -3.20
N ILE A 195 -6.56 7.58 -4.05
CA ILE A 195 -5.28 8.15 -3.66
C ILE A 195 -5.51 9.62 -3.35
N ILE A 196 -5.09 10.03 -2.16
CA ILE A 196 -5.10 11.43 -1.74
C ILE A 196 -3.67 11.94 -1.88
N HIS A 197 -3.47 12.91 -2.78
CA HIS A 197 -2.17 13.52 -3.06
C HIS A 197 -2.00 14.82 -2.30
N TYR A 198 -0.80 15.05 -1.77
CA TYR A 198 -0.42 16.30 -1.10
C TYR A 198 0.99 16.71 -1.45
#